data_0127c1c804a762a76fe80ae064c63c15
#
_entry.id   0127c1c804a762a76fe80ae064c63c15
#
_cell.length_a   1.000
_cell.length_b   1.000
_cell.length_c   1.000
_cell.angle_alpha   90.00
_cell.angle_beta   90.00
_cell.angle_gamma   90.00
#
_symmetry.space_group_name_H-M   'P 1'
#
loop_
_entity.id
_entity.type
_entity.pdbx_description
1 polymer ?
#
loop_
_entity_poly.entity_id
_entity_poly.type
_entity_poly.pdbx_seq_one_letter_code
_entity_poly.pdbx_strand_id
1 'polypeptide(L)'
;GPANIRRRVGWQHAERAGADALVVRSVGSDIRRFPHTGMMSSDSDGEWAEIPVIAVSNPDADHIRRLHELGEDINFTIRSTAGWRGEVVSGNVVLDIIGRETPEEIVLIGGHLDSWDLGTGAVDDGAGVAITVAAAELIARLPQRPRRTIRVVMFGAEEVGLLGARAYAAQHAGEV
;
A
#
# COMPACT_ATOMS: atom_id res chain seq x y z
N GLY A 1 0.80 9.01 -12.00
CA GLY A 1 0.00 9.85 -12.90
C GLY A 1 -0.86 10.85 -12.14
N PRO A 2 -1.55 11.80 -12.80
CA PRO A 2 -2.28 12.90 -12.15
C PRO A 2 -3.35 12.47 -11.14
N ALA A 3 -4.01 11.33 -11.37
CA ALA A 3 -5.02 10.79 -10.47
C ALA A 3 -4.43 10.37 -9.12
N ASN A 4 -3.24 9.79 -9.13
CA ASN A 4 -2.55 9.40 -7.90
C ASN A 4 -2.13 10.61 -7.07
N ILE A 5 -1.65 11.67 -7.72
CA ILE A 5 -1.29 12.92 -7.03
C ILE A 5 -2.52 13.51 -6.33
N ARG A 6 -3.68 13.57 -7.02
CA ARG A 6 -4.92 14.08 -6.44
C ARG A 6 -5.38 13.28 -5.22
N ARG A 7 -5.21 11.96 -5.25
CA ARG A 7 -5.52 11.10 -4.11
C ARG A 7 -4.59 11.38 -2.92
N ARG A 8 -3.30 11.56 -3.16
CA ARG A 8 -2.30 11.70 -2.10
C ARG A 8 -2.28 13.09 -1.45
N VAL A 9 -2.39 14.14 -2.24
CA VAL A 9 -2.22 15.53 -1.77
C VAL A 9 -3.38 16.47 -2.16
N GLY A 10 -4.46 15.93 -2.72
CA GLY A 10 -5.62 16.71 -3.13
C GLY A 10 -6.30 17.45 -1.98
N TRP A 11 -6.18 16.92 -0.77
CA TRP A 11 -6.71 17.51 0.45
C TRP A 11 -6.17 18.93 0.70
N GLN A 12 -4.89 19.18 0.41
CA GLN A 12 -4.30 20.52 0.56
C GLN A 12 -4.99 21.58 -0.31
N HIS A 13 -5.44 21.20 -1.50
CA HIS A 13 -6.20 22.09 -2.37
C HIS A 13 -7.63 22.28 -1.88
N ALA A 14 -8.25 21.21 -1.36
CA ALA A 14 -9.59 21.26 -0.81
C ALA A 14 -9.66 22.16 0.43
N GLU A 15 -8.75 22.02 1.36
CA GLU A 15 -8.65 22.85 2.56
C GLU A 15 -8.41 24.34 2.21
N ARG A 16 -7.47 24.62 1.30
CA ARG A 16 -7.23 25.99 0.83
C ARG A 16 -8.44 26.62 0.14
N ALA A 17 -9.31 25.80 -0.44
CA ALA A 17 -10.56 26.24 -1.03
C ALA A 17 -11.71 26.35 -0.01
N GLY A 18 -11.47 26.02 1.26
CA GLY A 18 -12.46 26.07 2.32
C GLY A 18 -13.49 24.94 2.26
N ALA A 19 -13.12 23.79 1.72
CA ALA A 19 -14.01 22.64 1.65
C ALA A 19 -14.11 21.94 3.02
N ASP A 20 -15.30 21.46 3.36
CA ASP A 20 -15.55 20.71 4.60
C ASP A 20 -15.11 19.23 4.50
N ALA A 21 -14.87 18.73 3.30
CA ALA A 21 -14.42 17.37 3.05
C ALA A 21 -13.86 17.22 1.62
N LEU A 22 -13.06 16.18 1.40
CA LEU A 22 -12.65 15.78 0.06
C LEU A 22 -13.20 14.39 -0.28
N VAL A 23 -13.95 14.29 -1.36
CA VAL A 23 -14.44 13.01 -1.90
C VAL A 23 -13.63 12.66 -3.14
N VAL A 24 -12.93 11.54 -3.12
CA VAL A 24 -12.03 11.12 -4.20
C VAL A 24 -12.65 9.94 -4.96
N ARG A 25 -12.70 10.05 -6.28
CA ARG A 25 -12.99 8.90 -7.14
C ARG A 25 -11.90 7.85 -6.97
N SER A 26 -12.28 6.58 -6.82
CA SER A 26 -11.33 5.47 -6.77
C SER A 26 -10.41 5.44 -7.99
N VAL A 27 -9.15 5.12 -7.76
CA VAL A 27 -8.15 4.91 -8.81
C VAL A 27 -8.38 3.54 -9.44
N GLY A 28 -8.31 3.47 -10.76
CA GLY A 28 -8.50 2.21 -11.48
C GLY A 28 -9.78 2.19 -12.31
N SER A 29 -10.09 1.03 -12.85
CA SER A 29 -11.18 0.79 -13.81
C SER A 29 -12.24 -0.19 -13.30
N ASP A 30 -12.24 -0.49 -12.01
CA ASP A 30 -13.21 -1.42 -11.41
C ASP A 30 -14.63 -0.86 -11.54
N ILE A 31 -15.55 -1.73 -11.93
CA ILE A 31 -16.98 -1.44 -12.05
C ILE A 31 -17.77 -1.85 -10.80
N ARG A 32 -17.11 -2.44 -9.82
CA ARG A 32 -17.73 -2.82 -8.54
C ARG A 32 -17.88 -1.60 -7.64
N ARG A 33 -18.80 -1.69 -6.69
CA ARG A 33 -19.05 -0.61 -5.73
C ARG A 33 -18.14 -0.71 -4.49
N PHE A 34 -16.88 -1.06 -4.69
CA PHE A 34 -15.86 -1.03 -3.66
C PHE A 34 -14.96 0.18 -3.87
N PRO A 35 -14.89 1.11 -2.92
CA PRO A 35 -13.95 2.20 -3.00
C PRO A 35 -12.52 1.68 -2.82
N HIS A 36 -11.59 2.24 -3.59
CA HIS A 36 -10.17 1.97 -3.42
C HIS A 36 -9.65 2.84 -2.28
N THR A 37 -9.54 2.27 -1.11
CA THR A 37 -8.97 2.91 0.07
C THR A 37 -7.45 3.04 -0.07
N GLY A 38 -6.80 3.69 0.86
CA GLY A 38 -5.37 3.90 0.84
C GLY A 38 -4.99 5.06 1.78
N MET A 39 -3.73 5.43 1.77
CA MET A 39 -3.19 6.49 2.60
C MET A 39 -2.98 7.77 1.81
N MET A 40 -3.28 8.91 2.42
CA MET A 40 -2.81 10.21 1.97
C MET A 40 -1.33 10.39 2.32
N SER A 41 -0.69 11.38 1.71
CA SER A 41 0.61 11.87 2.18
C SER A 41 0.39 13.10 3.05
N SER A 42 1.21 13.25 4.09
CA SER A 42 1.38 14.54 4.76
C SER A 42 1.87 15.59 3.77
N ASP A 43 1.76 16.83 4.11
CA ASP A 43 2.39 17.94 3.38
C ASP A 43 3.92 18.01 3.64
N SER A 44 4.57 19.06 3.13
CA SER A 44 6.01 19.30 3.31
C SER A 44 6.41 19.50 4.77
N ASP A 45 5.47 19.93 5.60
CA ASP A 45 5.70 20.25 7.01
C ASP A 45 5.35 19.09 7.94
N GLY A 46 4.88 17.96 7.35
CA GLY A 46 4.48 16.75 8.06
C GLY A 46 3.04 16.78 8.56
N GLU A 47 2.26 17.80 8.19
CA GLU A 47 0.88 17.96 8.59
C GLU A 47 -0.07 17.08 7.76
N TRP A 48 -1.12 16.61 8.39
CA TRP A 48 -2.17 15.79 7.78
C TRP A 48 -3.44 16.59 7.57
N ALA A 49 -4.30 16.11 6.67
CA ALA A 49 -5.60 16.73 6.43
C ALA A 49 -6.41 16.89 7.72
N GLU A 50 -6.93 18.09 7.95
CA GLU A 50 -7.89 18.37 9.01
C GLU A 50 -9.33 18.03 8.62
N ILE A 51 -9.62 18.03 7.30
CA ILE A 51 -10.91 17.64 6.75
C ILE A 51 -10.99 16.14 6.46
N PRO A 52 -12.18 15.52 6.54
CA PRO A 52 -12.35 14.15 6.11
C PRO A 52 -12.01 13.95 4.64
N VAL A 53 -11.22 12.93 4.34
CA VAL A 53 -10.91 12.51 2.97
C VAL A 53 -11.39 11.08 2.78
N ILE A 54 -12.32 10.90 1.84
CA ILE A 54 -12.93 9.59 1.58
C ILE A 54 -12.83 9.21 0.11
N ALA A 55 -12.74 7.92 -0.16
CA ALA A 55 -12.86 7.39 -1.50
C ALA A 55 -14.28 6.88 -1.74
N VAL A 56 -14.79 7.12 -2.94
CA VAL A 56 -16.03 6.50 -3.44
C VAL A 56 -15.71 5.59 -4.62
N SER A 57 -16.54 4.57 -4.83
CA SER A 57 -16.35 3.67 -5.96
C SER A 57 -16.48 4.38 -7.31
N ASN A 58 -15.96 3.78 -8.37
CA ASN A 58 -16.09 4.36 -9.71
C ASN A 58 -17.57 4.53 -10.14
N PRO A 59 -18.46 3.53 -9.96
CA PRO A 59 -19.88 3.70 -10.26
C PRO A 59 -20.56 4.80 -9.44
N ASP A 60 -20.20 4.95 -8.17
CA ASP A 60 -20.77 6.00 -7.32
C ASP A 60 -20.27 7.38 -7.74
N ALA A 61 -19.00 7.52 -8.06
CA ALA A 61 -18.44 8.76 -8.60
C ALA A 61 -19.10 9.16 -9.93
N ASP A 62 -19.35 8.18 -10.81
CA ASP A 62 -20.06 8.43 -12.07
C ASP A 62 -21.53 8.83 -11.83
N HIS A 63 -22.16 8.26 -10.82
CA HIS A 63 -23.51 8.65 -10.42
C HIS A 63 -23.56 10.08 -9.87
N ILE A 64 -22.64 10.43 -8.98
CA ILE A 64 -22.52 11.78 -8.44
C ILE A 64 -22.29 12.80 -9.57
N ARG A 65 -21.37 12.50 -10.49
CA ARG A 65 -21.12 13.37 -11.65
C ARG A 65 -22.36 13.57 -12.50
N ARG A 66 -23.11 12.51 -12.77
CA ARG A 66 -24.35 12.58 -13.56
C ARG A 66 -25.41 13.44 -12.87
N LEU A 67 -25.59 13.32 -11.55
CA LEU A 67 -26.52 14.17 -10.81
C LEU A 67 -26.12 15.64 -10.91
N HIS A 68 -24.84 15.93 -10.77
CA HIS A 68 -24.31 17.30 -10.93
C HIS A 68 -24.57 17.84 -12.34
N GLU A 69 -24.32 17.05 -13.39
CA GLU A 69 -24.58 17.44 -14.79
C GLU A 69 -26.07 17.72 -15.08
N LEU A 70 -26.98 17.06 -14.33
CA LEU A 70 -28.42 17.28 -14.39
C LEU A 70 -28.88 18.49 -13.57
N GLY A 71 -27.99 19.13 -12.81
CA GLY A 71 -28.31 20.27 -11.95
C GLY A 71 -29.03 19.89 -10.66
N GLU A 72 -28.93 18.62 -10.23
CA GLU A 72 -29.53 18.17 -8.99
C GLU A 72 -28.71 18.67 -7.77
N ASP A 73 -29.41 18.98 -6.69
CA ASP A 73 -28.81 19.29 -5.41
C ASP A 73 -28.22 18.04 -4.79
N ILE A 74 -26.89 18.05 -4.59
CA ILE A 74 -26.18 16.90 -4.04
C ILE A 74 -25.79 17.17 -2.60
N ASN A 75 -26.35 16.38 -1.69
CA ASN A 75 -26.04 16.45 -0.26
C ASN A 75 -25.26 15.21 0.17
N PHE A 76 -24.17 15.41 0.91
CA PHE A 76 -23.38 14.34 1.50
C PHE A 76 -23.49 14.34 3.02
N THR A 77 -23.65 13.18 3.61
CA THR A 77 -23.41 12.97 5.03
C THR A 77 -22.22 12.02 5.19
N ILE A 78 -21.14 12.52 5.78
CA ILE A 78 -19.92 11.75 6.03
C ILE A 78 -19.89 11.36 7.49
N ARG A 79 -19.74 10.06 7.78
CA ARG A 79 -19.46 9.53 9.11
C ARG A 79 -18.17 8.73 9.04
N SER A 80 -17.15 9.19 9.75
CA SER A 80 -15.85 8.52 9.79
C SER A 80 -15.42 8.32 11.22
N THR A 81 -14.85 7.15 11.47
CA THR A 81 -14.17 6.83 12.75
C THR A 81 -12.67 6.65 12.49
N ALA A 82 -12.19 7.01 11.30
CA ALA A 82 -10.77 6.99 10.98
C ALA A 82 -10.00 7.95 11.91
N GLY A 83 -8.81 7.55 12.26
CA GLY A 83 -7.94 8.33 13.12
C GLY A 83 -6.83 7.50 13.70
N TRP A 84 -5.87 8.16 14.32
CA TRP A 84 -4.77 7.50 14.99
C TRP A 84 -5.29 6.68 16.20
N ARG A 85 -4.90 5.40 16.25
CA ARG A 85 -5.32 4.44 17.29
C ARG A 85 -4.17 3.98 18.18
N GLY A 86 -3.00 4.56 18.03
CA GLY A 86 -1.78 4.17 18.70
C GLY A 86 -0.85 3.32 17.84
N GLU A 87 0.29 2.98 18.40
CA GLU A 87 1.29 2.14 17.76
C GLU A 87 0.99 0.66 18.01
N VAL A 88 1.28 -0.16 17.02
CA VAL A 88 1.22 -1.61 17.09
C VAL A 88 2.54 -2.21 16.62
N VAL A 89 2.91 -3.34 17.20
CA VAL A 89 4.12 -4.07 16.78
C VAL A 89 3.77 -4.93 15.57
N SER A 90 4.58 -4.80 14.54
CA SER A 90 4.57 -5.68 13.37
C SER A 90 5.97 -6.23 13.14
N GLY A 91 6.14 -7.12 12.15
CA GLY A 91 7.42 -7.74 11.85
C GLY A 91 7.53 -8.18 10.40
N ASN A 92 8.77 -8.47 10.01
CA ASN A 92 9.08 -9.13 8.75
C ASN A 92 9.30 -10.62 8.99
N VAL A 93 8.99 -11.46 7.99
CA VAL A 93 9.38 -12.86 7.99
C VAL A 93 10.62 -13.01 7.11
N VAL A 94 11.68 -13.59 7.66
CA VAL A 94 12.97 -13.78 6.96
C VAL A 94 13.34 -15.23 6.95
N LEU A 95 13.75 -15.73 5.79
CA LEU A 95 14.22 -17.12 5.59
C LEU A 95 15.41 -17.13 4.63
N ASP A 96 16.46 -17.89 4.98
CA ASP A 96 17.65 -18.01 4.17
C ASP A 96 17.83 -19.43 3.59
N ILE A 97 18.11 -19.50 2.30
CA ILE A 97 18.66 -20.67 1.62
C ILE A 97 20.17 -20.41 1.54
N ILE A 98 20.91 -20.98 2.49
CA ILE A 98 22.33 -20.70 2.66
C ILE A 98 23.13 -21.11 1.43
N GLY A 99 23.95 -20.19 0.93
CA GLY A 99 24.85 -20.37 -0.19
C GLY A 99 25.93 -21.40 0.08
N ARG A 100 26.44 -22.05 -0.97
CA ARG A 100 27.46 -23.10 -0.83
C ARG A 100 28.90 -22.62 -1.00
N GLU A 101 29.14 -21.44 -1.64
CA GLU A 101 30.49 -20.92 -1.91
C GLU A 101 30.76 -19.59 -1.20
N THR A 102 29.83 -18.63 -1.35
CA THR A 102 29.90 -17.30 -0.79
C THR A 102 28.63 -17.01 0.01
N PRO A 103 28.42 -17.69 1.16
CA PRO A 103 27.18 -17.58 1.94
C PRO A 103 26.95 -16.16 2.50
N GLU A 104 27.99 -15.36 2.64
CA GLU A 104 27.94 -13.96 3.06
C GLU A 104 27.37 -13.02 1.96
N GLU A 105 27.43 -13.44 0.70
CA GLU A 105 26.81 -12.69 -0.40
C GLU A 105 25.33 -13.04 -0.48
N ILE A 106 24.46 -12.04 -0.29
CA ILE A 106 23.01 -12.24 -0.21
C ILE A 106 22.33 -11.74 -1.48
N VAL A 107 21.48 -12.58 -2.06
CA VAL A 107 20.50 -12.20 -3.07
C VAL A 107 19.15 -12.17 -2.39
N LEU A 108 18.55 -10.98 -2.24
CA LEU A 108 17.26 -10.81 -1.60
C LEU A 108 16.12 -10.90 -2.63
N ILE A 109 15.12 -11.70 -2.31
CA ILE A 109 13.83 -11.74 -2.99
C ILE A 109 12.72 -11.53 -1.95
N GLY A 110 11.63 -10.85 -2.31
CA GLY A 110 10.60 -10.56 -1.32
C GLY A 110 9.29 -10.05 -1.91
N GLY A 111 8.36 -9.85 -1.02
CA GLY A 111 7.06 -9.25 -1.23
C GLY A 111 6.55 -8.69 0.09
N HIS A 112 5.31 -8.16 0.13
CA HIS A 112 4.74 -7.68 1.39
C HIS A 112 3.47 -8.44 1.79
N LEU A 113 3.19 -8.44 3.10
CA LEU A 113 2.13 -9.26 3.69
C LEU A 113 0.83 -8.50 3.92
N ASP A 114 0.91 -7.19 4.00
CA ASP A 114 -0.23 -6.32 4.26
C ASP A 114 -0.94 -5.88 2.97
N SER A 115 -2.19 -5.50 3.11
CA SER A 115 -3.02 -4.98 2.02
C SER A 115 -4.09 -4.05 2.58
N TRP A 116 -4.73 -3.27 1.69
CA TRP A 116 -5.82 -2.37 2.06
C TRP A 116 -7.15 -3.09 2.25
N ASP A 117 -7.90 -2.66 3.27
CA ASP A 117 -9.28 -3.08 3.50
C ASP A 117 -10.18 -2.90 2.29
N LEU A 118 -11.21 -3.74 2.23
CA LEU A 118 -12.16 -4.03 1.17
C LEU A 118 -11.55 -4.84 0.02
N GLY A 119 -10.24 -4.84 -0.16
CA GLY A 119 -9.51 -5.76 -1.03
C GLY A 119 -9.15 -7.05 -0.32
N THR A 120 -8.84 -8.08 -1.08
CA THR A 120 -8.34 -9.36 -0.56
C THR A 120 -6.82 -9.42 -0.54
N GLY A 121 -6.12 -8.40 -1.06
CA GLY A 121 -4.67 -8.41 -1.25
C GLY A 121 -4.18 -9.47 -2.24
N ALA A 122 -5.06 -10.02 -3.09
CA ALA A 122 -4.69 -11.13 -3.96
C ALA A 122 -3.67 -10.78 -5.03
N VAL A 123 -3.68 -9.55 -5.54
CA VAL A 123 -2.74 -9.04 -6.55
C VAL A 123 -1.64 -8.24 -5.88
N ASP A 124 -2.00 -7.38 -4.97
CA ASP A 124 -1.12 -6.50 -4.21
C ASP A 124 -1.22 -6.87 -2.72
N ASP A 125 -0.34 -7.71 -2.17
CA ASP A 125 0.77 -8.36 -2.86
C ASP A 125 0.75 -9.90 -2.71
N GLY A 126 -0.42 -10.51 -2.51
CA GLY A 126 -0.54 -11.97 -2.39
C GLY A 126 0.07 -12.73 -3.57
N ALA A 127 -0.02 -12.18 -4.78
CA ALA A 127 0.60 -12.78 -5.97
C ALA A 127 2.13 -12.68 -5.90
N GLY A 128 2.70 -11.56 -5.49
CA GLY A 128 4.14 -11.39 -5.31
C GLY A 128 4.70 -12.31 -4.22
N VAL A 129 4.00 -12.40 -3.09
CA VAL A 129 4.32 -13.36 -2.03
C VAL A 129 4.33 -14.80 -2.55
N ALA A 130 3.28 -15.21 -3.27
CA ALA A 130 3.18 -16.56 -3.81
C ALA A 130 4.30 -16.88 -4.83
N ILE A 131 4.59 -15.95 -5.73
CA ILE A 131 5.67 -16.09 -6.73
C ILE A 131 7.03 -16.21 -6.01
N THR A 132 7.28 -15.37 -5.03
CA THR A 132 8.54 -15.34 -4.28
C THR A 132 8.74 -16.65 -3.50
N VAL A 133 7.71 -17.14 -2.81
CA VAL A 133 7.76 -18.42 -2.08
C VAL A 133 7.95 -19.59 -3.03
N ALA A 134 7.23 -19.63 -4.15
CA ALA A 134 7.39 -20.69 -5.16
C ALA A 134 8.81 -20.69 -5.76
N ALA A 135 9.36 -19.51 -6.06
CA ALA A 135 10.74 -19.39 -6.54
C ALA A 135 11.75 -19.93 -5.50
N ALA A 136 11.59 -19.53 -4.24
CA ALA A 136 12.43 -19.99 -3.14
C ALA A 136 12.36 -21.53 -2.98
N GLU A 137 11.15 -22.10 -3.05
CA GLU A 137 10.94 -23.54 -2.96
C GLU A 137 11.63 -24.30 -4.11
N LEU A 138 11.51 -23.79 -5.34
CA LEU A 138 12.19 -24.36 -6.50
C LEU A 138 13.72 -24.31 -6.34
N ILE A 139 14.25 -23.18 -5.87
CA ILE A 139 15.68 -23.00 -5.62
C ILE A 139 16.17 -23.97 -4.52
N ALA A 140 15.40 -24.10 -3.43
CA ALA A 140 15.75 -25.00 -2.33
C ALA A 140 15.78 -26.48 -2.73
N ARG A 141 15.02 -26.86 -3.75
CA ARG A 141 14.97 -28.24 -4.30
C ARG A 141 16.02 -28.53 -5.36
N LEU A 142 16.86 -27.57 -5.74
CA LEU A 142 17.92 -27.81 -6.71
C LEU A 142 18.88 -28.91 -6.20
N PRO A 143 19.40 -29.80 -7.06
CA PRO A 143 20.38 -30.79 -6.69
C PRO A 143 21.61 -30.19 -6.04
N GLN A 144 21.95 -28.96 -6.40
CA GLN A 144 23.06 -28.21 -5.84
C GLN A 144 22.56 -26.85 -5.39
N ARG A 145 22.81 -26.48 -4.13
CA ARG A 145 22.45 -25.17 -3.59
C ARG A 145 23.08 -24.03 -4.38
N PRO A 146 22.46 -22.85 -4.41
CA PRO A 146 23.03 -21.65 -5.02
C PRO A 146 24.43 -21.35 -4.46
N ARG A 147 25.23 -20.67 -5.23
CA ARG A 147 26.55 -20.20 -4.81
C ARG A 147 26.44 -19.18 -3.68
N ARG A 148 25.50 -18.23 -3.81
CA ARG A 148 25.17 -17.20 -2.83
C ARG A 148 23.97 -17.59 -1.99
N THR A 149 23.82 -16.97 -0.83
CA THR A 149 22.61 -17.09 -0.02
C THR A 149 21.44 -16.39 -0.73
N ILE A 150 20.31 -17.09 -0.81
CA ILE A 150 19.05 -16.48 -1.23
C ILE A 150 18.26 -16.18 0.02
N ARG A 151 18.05 -14.91 0.29
CA ARG A 151 17.23 -14.43 1.40
C ARG A 151 15.85 -14.08 0.92
N VAL A 152 14.85 -14.71 1.50
CA VAL A 152 13.43 -14.41 1.30
C VAL A 152 12.97 -13.48 2.40
N VAL A 153 12.41 -12.33 2.06
CA VAL A 153 11.87 -11.40 3.05
C VAL A 153 10.43 -11.06 2.69
N MET A 154 9.52 -11.37 3.61
CA MET A 154 8.14 -10.93 3.54
C MET A 154 7.99 -9.72 4.47
N PHE A 155 7.80 -8.55 3.87
CA PHE A 155 7.75 -7.28 4.59
C PHE A 155 6.37 -7.03 5.18
N GLY A 156 6.33 -6.53 6.41
CA GLY A 156 5.11 -6.02 7.01
C GLY A 156 4.99 -4.51 6.84
N ALA A 157 3.75 -4.02 6.86
CA ALA A 157 3.45 -2.59 6.83
C ALA A 157 4.08 -1.82 5.64
N GLU A 158 4.00 -2.40 4.46
CA GLU A 158 4.43 -1.78 3.21
C GLU A 158 3.50 -0.63 2.84
N GLU A 159 2.21 -0.89 2.83
CA GLU A 159 1.14 -0.01 2.37
C GLU A 159 1.05 1.31 3.17
N VAL A 160 1.52 1.29 4.40
CA VAL A 160 1.53 2.46 5.29
C VAL A 160 2.90 3.14 5.35
N GLY A 161 3.74 2.94 4.37
CA GLY A 161 4.99 3.70 4.20
C GLY A 161 6.27 2.88 4.22
N LEU A 162 6.24 1.61 3.77
CA LEU A 162 7.42 0.74 3.65
C LEU A 162 8.10 0.46 5.00
N LEU A 163 7.33 0.44 6.11
CA LEU A 163 7.92 0.45 7.46
C LEU A 163 8.78 -0.79 7.71
N GLY A 164 8.30 -1.98 7.31
CA GLY A 164 9.05 -3.22 7.45
C GLY A 164 10.34 -3.22 6.62
N ALA A 165 10.29 -2.74 5.38
CA ALA A 165 11.46 -2.67 4.51
C ALA A 165 12.50 -1.66 5.03
N ARG A 166 12.05 -0.51 5.53
CA ARG A 166 12.94 0.48 6.14
C ARG A 166 13.60 -0.04 7.42
N ALA A 167 12.85 -0.72 8.28
CA ALA A 167 13.39 -1.34 9.48
C ALA A 167 14.42 -2.43 9.13
N TYR A 168 14.10 -3.27 8.13
CA TYR A 168 15.02 -4.27 7.63
C TYR A 168 16.31 -3.65 7.11
N ALA A 169 16.23 -2.63 6.25
CA ALA A 169 17.40 -1.95 5.71
C ALA A 169 18.27 -1.31 6.80
N ALA A 170 17.65 -0.71 7.82
CA ALA A 170 18.38 -0.15 8.95
C ALA A 170 19.11 -1.20 9.78
N GLN A 171 18.51 -2.37 9.99
CA GLN A 171 19.12 -3.48 10.75
C GLN A 171 20.26 -4.16 9.98
N HIS A 172 20.22 -4.17 8.65
CA HIS A 172 21.15 -4.87 7.79
C HIS A 172 22.07 -3.94 6.98
N ALA A 173 22.19 -2.66 7.37
CA ALA A 173 22.98 -1.67 6.65
C ALA A 173 24.48 -2.01 6.53
N GLY A 174 25.00 -2.95 7.34
CA GLY A 174 26.38 -3.42 7.28
C GLY A 174 26.58 -4.69 6.44
N GLU A 175 25.52 -5.23 5.86
CA GLU A 175 25.56 -6.48 5.05
C GLU A 175 25.61 -6.20 3.54
N VAL A 176 25.68 -4.91 3.12
CA VAL A 176 25.66 -4.48 1.72
C VAL A 176 27.01 -3.90 1.33
#